data_cad9b98080693027a906ab89c4dd3e97
#
_entry.id   cad9b98080693027a906ab89c4dd3e97
#
_cell.length_a   1.000
_cell.length_b   1.000
_cell.length_c   1.000
_cell.angle_alpha   90.00
_cell.angle_beta   90.00
_cell.angle_gamma   90.00
#
_symmetry.space_group_name_H-M   'P 1'
#
loop_
_entity.id
_entity.type
_entity.pdbx_description
1 polymer ?
#
loop_
_entity_poly.entity_id
_entity_poly.type
_entity_poly.pdbx_seq_one_letter_code
_entity_poly.pdbx_strand_id
1 'polypeptide(L)'
;MTAQPPLSITFHGAAQTVTGSCMELARGEGGKHILVDCGLFQGSRTLETLNHGQLGFDPSDIAAVVLTHAHIDHCGLLPRLMAMGWQGPIWCTRPTADLLEYMLADAGRIQEGDATRRNRRPDRRGAARFEPLYTERDGLAAWRAARPVPLNEWFEPAPGFRARLWPAGHILGSASAEIEAAGVRLLCSGDIGPENKELQPDAQGPCDLDYVVCESTYGNRTRDHITIAQRRDALEAEIKAALVRGGNLVIPVFALERTQELLIDIIHLAQANRIPGVPVFVDSPLASRATRVFAAHADELEDLDGIDIARHPSVHYVEDPADSMRLNTISGAIIMAASGMCEAGRIRHHLKHNLCRRESTVLFVGFQAAGSLGRVILEGAPRVRISGNEVSVHARIRRIDTYSAHADQSELAAWIRARAPVRGSLILSHGEPEGIEALAALMQKEDAGLSIIRPALGETYGLAPGAPAKRLTTGRTDIQQAMGHDWQNDYAAFAATLKDELSHIKGQAERQRAIEAMRRVLSQAQG
;
A
#
# COMPACT_ATOMS: atom_id res chain seq x y z
N MET A 1 -12.03 -4.41 -41.97
CA MET A 1 -12.42 -4.35 -40.55
C MET A 1 -11.55 -5.38 -39.83
N THR A 2 -10.61 -4.98 -39.01
CA THR A 2 -9.84 -5.91 -38.16
C THR A 2 -10.80 -6.50 -37.14
N ALA A 3 -10.88 -7.82 -37.06
CA ALA A 3 -11.71 -8.50 -36.06
C ALA A 3 -11.36 -7.96 -34.66
N GLN A 4 -12.39 -7.69 -33.85
CA GLN A 4 -12.16 -7.30 -32.46
C GLN A 4 -11.43 -8.43 -31.71
N PRO A 5 -10.52 -8.10 -30.78
CA PRO A 5 -9.85 -9.11 -29.99
C PRO A 5 -10.87 -9.87 -29.12
N PRO A 6 -10.62 -11.16 -28.88
CA PRO A 6 -11.56 -11.99 -28.12
C PRO A 6 -11.65 -11.58 -26.63
N LEU A 7 -10.61 -10.92 -26.11
CA LEU A 7 -10.53 -10.37 -24.76
C LEU A 7 -9.82 -9.03 -24.82
N SER A 8 -10.18 -8.09 -23.95
CA SER A 8 -9.43 -6.84 -23.74
C SER A 8 -9.18 -6.60 -22.25
N ILE A 9 -8.10 -5.87 -21.96
CA ILE A 9 -7.77 -5.38 -20.62
C ILE A 9 -7.63 -3.85 -20.66
N THR A 10 -8.30 -3.17 -19.71
CA THR A 10 -8.23 -1.71 -19.55
C THR A 10 -7.68 -1.39 -18.15
N PHE A 11 -6.72 -0.47 -18.08
CA PHE A 11 -6.08 -0.05 -16.84
C PHE A 11 -6.74 1.23 -16.31
N HIS A 12 -7.65 1.11 -15.34
CA HIS A 12 -8.34 2.23 -14.72
C HIS A 12 -7.57 2.83 -13.54
N GLY A 13 -6.49 2.17 -13.10
CA GLY A 13 -5.61 2.62 -12.03
C GLY A 13 -4.33 1.80 -11.95
N ALA A 14 -3.48 2.14 -11.01
CA ALA A 14 -2.14 1.56 -10.82
C ALA A 14 -1.28 1.51 -12.11
N ALA A 15 -1.53 2.42 -13.04
CA ALA A 15 -0.81 2.58 -14.29
C ALA A 15 0.16 3.76 -14.13
N GLN A 16 1.46 3.48 -14.02
CA GLN A 16 2.53 4.43 -13.70
C GLN A 16 2.36 5.13 -12.33
N THR A 17 1.68 4.46 -11.41
CA THR A 17 1.50 4.83 -10.01
C THR A 17 1.30 3.57 -9.18
N VAL A 18 1.57 3.65 -7.87
CA VAL A 18 1.45 2.55 -6.89
C VAL A 18 0.12 2.56 -6.14
N THR A 19 -0.93 3.15 -6.69
CA THR A 19 -2.24 3.22 -6.01
C THR A 19 -3.39 3.14 -6.99
N GLY A 20 -4.58 2.78 -6.49
CA GLY A 20 -5.81 2.73 -7.27
C GLY A 20 -5.91 1.53 -8.20
N SER A 21 -5.34 0.37 -7.83
CA SER A 21 -5.36 -0.84 -8.65
C SER A 21 -6.78 -1.17 -9.11
N CYS A 22 -6.98 -1.16 -10.43
CA CYS A 22 -8.25 -1.49 -11.04
C CYS A 22 -8.04 -1.82 -12.52
N MET A 23 -8.24 -3.08 -12.87
CA MET A 23 -8.14 -3.57 -14.23
C MET A 23 -9.47 -4.16 -14.66
N GLU A 24 -9.98 -3.75 -15.83
CA GLU A 24 -11.21 -4.27 -16.41
C GLU A 24 -10.87 -5.27 -17.50
N LEU A 25 -11.42 -6.46 -17.42
CA LEU A 25 -11.39 -7.50 -18.45
C LEU A 25 -12.76 -7.59 -19.13
N ALA A 26 -12.79 -7.33 -20.44
CA ALA A 26 -14.01 -7.37 -21.24
C ALA A 26 -13.90 -8.41 -22.36
N ARG A 27 -14.95 -9.25 -22.52
CA ARG A 27 -15.05 -10.23 -23.60
C ARG A 27 -15.86 -9.64 -24.74
N GLY A 28 -15.25 -9.46 -25.94
CA GLY A 28 -15.93 -9.07 -27.18
C GLY A 28 -17.04 -8.03 -27.04
N GLU A 29 -17.76 -7.74 -28.15
CA GLU A 29 -18.90 -6.82 -28.09
C GLU A 29 -20.08 -7.42 -27.29
N GLY A 30 -20.59 -6.66 -26.29
CA GLY A 30 -21.74 -7.03 -25.47
C GLY A 30 -21.48 -8.18 -24.48
N GLY A 31 -20.23 -8.60 -24.29
CA GLY A 31 -19.84 -9.55 -23.26
C GLY A 31 -19.90 -8.95 -21.85
N LYS A 32 -19.99 -9.79 -20.82
CA LYS A 32 -19.86 -9.35 -19.43
C LYS A 32 -18.41 -8.96 -19.15
N HIS A 33 -18.22 -7.99 -18.26
CA HIS A 33 -16.93 -7.52 -17.80
C HIS A 33 -16.68 -7.96 -16.36
N ILE A 34 -15.45 -8.18 -16.00
CA ILE A 34 -15.03 -8.35 -14.60
C ILE A 34 -13.94 -7.34 -14.28
N LEU A 35 -13.85 -6.96 -13.02
CA LEU A 35 -12.70 -6.21 -12.52
C LEU A 35 -11.73 -7.14 -11.81
N VAL A 36 -10.44 -6.86 -11.93
CA VAL A 36 -9.40 -7.30 -11.00
C VAL A 36 -9.04 -6.09 -10.17
N ASP A 37 -9.36 -6.14 -8.89
CA ASP A 37 -9.31 -5.04 -7.93
C ASP A 37 -10.26 -3.85 -8.25
N CYS A 38 -10.46 -2.99 -7.26
CA CYS A 38 -11.17 -1.72 -7.38
C CYS A 38 -10.67 -0.78 -6.27
N GLY A 39 -9.47 -0.26 -6.45
CA GLY A 39 -8.69 0.41 -5.45
C GLY A 39 -8.85 1.92 -5.39
N LEU A 40 -8.58 2.49 -4.22
CA LEU A 40 -8.60 3.92 -3.96
C LEU A 40 -7.25 4.52 -4.38
N PHE A 41 -7.27 5.63 -5.11
CA PHE A 41 -6.08 6.45 -5.35
C PHE A 41 -5.68 7.18 -4.06
N GLN A 42 -4.40 7.11 -3.72
CA GLN A 42 -3.81 7.75 -2.55
C GLN A 42 -2.53 8.51 -2.95
N GLY A 43 -2.10 9.46 -2.11
CA GLY A 43 -0.85 10.19 -2.29
C GLY A 43 -1.08 11.64 -2.71
N SER A 44 -0.79 12.01 -3.95
CA SER A 44 -0.95 13.41 -4.38
C SER A 44 -2.42 13.82 -4.49
N ARG A 45 -2.69 15.13 -4.31
CA ARG A 45 -4.05 15.67 -4.47
C ARG A 45 -4.64 15.39 -5.86
N THR A 46 -3.80 15.40 -6.89
CA THR A 46 -4.23 15.10 -8.25
C THR A 46 -4.75 13.66 -8.35
N LEU A 47 -4.03 12.70 -7.80
CA LEU A 47 -4.48 11.31 -7.73
C LEU A 47 -5.76 11.17 -6.90
N GLU A 48 -5.82 11.77 -5.71
CA GLU A 48 -7.00 11.70 -4.85
C GLU A 48 -8.27 12.29 -5.50
N THR A 49 -8.15 13.28 -6.39
CA THR A 49 -9.30 13.82 -7.11
C THR A 49 -9.92 12.80 -8.08
N LEU A 50 -9.15 11.82 -8.56
CA LEU A 50 -9.67 10.74 -9.41
C LEU A 50 -10.72 9.90 -8.70
N ASN A 51 -10.60 9.76 -7.37
CA ASN A 51 -11.59 9.04 -6.56
C ASN A 51 -12.98 9.65 -6.63
N HIS A 52 -13.10 10.96 -6.91
CA HIS A 52 -14.36 11.69 -6.99
C HIS A 52 -14.86 11.87 -8.44
N GLY A 53 -14.01 11.60 -9.42
CA GLY A 53 -14.34 11.69 -10.85
C GLY A 53 -15.31 10.60 -11.32
N GLN A 54 -15.62 10.58 -12.60
CA GLN A 54 -16.32 9.44 -13.20
C GLN A 54 -15.40 8.22 -13.19
N LEU A 55 -15.97 7.04 -12.93
CA LEU A 55 -15.28 5.77 -13.14
C LEU A 55 -14.98 5.64 -14.63
N GLY A 56 -13.88 5.01 -14.97
CA GLY A 56 -13.50 4.78 -16.38
C GLY A 56 -14.36 3.69 -17.07
N PHE A 57 -15.33 3.13 -16.37
CA PHE A 57 -16.23 2.06 -16.80
C PHE A 57 -17.66 2.32 -16.28
N ASP A 58 -18.65 1.66 -16.88
CA ASP A 58 -20.02 1.65 -16.37
C ASP A 58 -20.19 0.50 -15.37
N PRO A 59 -20.55 0.78 -14.09
CA PRO A 59 -20.79 -0.28 -13.10
C PRO A 59 -21.83 -1.32 -13.54
N SER A 60 -22.79 -0.96 -14.41
CA SER A 60 -23.80 -1.90 -14.91
C SER A 60 -23.24 -3.00 -15.82
N ASP A 61 -22.09 -2.77 -16.45
CA ASP A 61 -21.40 -3.75 -17.29
C ASP A 61 -20.57 -4.75 -16.46
N ILE A 62 -20.24 -4.39 -15.21
CA ILE A 62 -19.40 -5.21 -14.34
C ILE A 62 -20.23 -6.32 -13.69
N ALA A 63 -19.94 -7.55 -14.04
CA ALA A 63 -20.58 -8.72 -13.49
C ALA A 63 -20.02 -9.15 -12.13
N ALA A 64 -18.71 -8.99 -11.93
CA ALA A 64 -18.03 -9.40 -10.71
C ALA A 64 -16.70 -8.64 -10.53
N VAL A 65 -16.19 -8.67 -9.30
CA VAL A 65 -14.82 -8.27 -8.96
C VAL A 65 -14.05 -9.50 -8.48
N VAL A 66 -12.83 -9.69 -8.96
CA VAL A 66 -11.84 -10.63 -8.40
C VAL A 66 -10.83 -9.77 -7.63
N LEU A 67 -10.83 -9.89 -6.32
CA LEU A 67 -10.01 -9.06 -5.45
C LEU A 67 -8.76 -9.81 -5.02
N THR A 68 -7.60 -9.20 -5.22
CA THR A 68 -6.30 -9.79 -4.89
C THR A 68 -6.03 -9.76 -3.40
N HIS A 69 -6.28 -8.65 -2.72
CA HIS A 69 -6.07 -8.50 -1.27
C HIS A 69 -6.79 -7.27 -0.68
N ALA A 70 -6.70 -7.11 0.65
CA ALA A 70 -7.51 -6.14 1.40
C ALA A 70 -6.88 -4.76 1.60
N HIS A 71 -5.75 -4.41 0.97
CA HIS A 71 -5.25 -3.04 1.02
C HIS A 71 -6.19 -2.06 0.31
N ILE A 72 -6.26 -0.84 0.81
CA ILE A 72 -7.21 0.18 0.35
C ILE A 72 -6.98 0.60 -1.11
N ASP A 73 -5.76 0.58 -1.58
CA ASP A 73 -5.41 0.85 -2.98
C ASP A 73 -5.77 -0.30 -3.94
N HIS A 74 -6.30 -1.42 -3.42
CA HIS A 74 -6.87 -2.54 -4.17
C HIS A 74 -8.38 -2.74 -3.94
N CYS A 75 -8.91 -2.36 -2.77
CA CYS A 75 -10.33 -2.59 -2.43
C CYS A 75 -11.12 -1.31 -2.12
N GLY A 76 -10.46 -0.16 -1.99
CA GLY A 76 -11.04 1.04 -1.37
C GLY A 76 -12.12 1.76 -2.17
N LEU A 77 -12.34 1.45 -3.46
CA LEU A 77 -13.48 1.93 -4.24
C LEU A 77 -14.64 0.93 -4.34
N LEU A 78 -14.52 -0.27 -3.79
CA LEU A 78 -15.64 -1.21 -3.71
C LEU A 78 -16.89 -0.62 -3.03
N PRO A 79 -16.77 0.11 -1.89
CA PRO A 79 -17.91 0.77 -1.29
C PRO A 79 -18.58 1.81 -2.20
N ARG A 80 -17.80 2.48 -3.06
CA ARG A 80 -18.33 3.43 -4.03
C ARG A 80 -19.18 2.74 -5.09
N LEU A 81 -18.79 1.54 -5.55
CA LEU A 81 -19.62 0.74 -6.47
C LEU A 81 -20.96 0.41 -5.82
N MET A 82 -20.97 0.02 -4.53
CA MET A 82 -22.20 -0.23 -3.77
C MET A 82 -23.08 1.02 -3.68
N ALA A 83 -22.49 2.18 -3.37
CA ALA A 83 -23.20 3.46 -3.32
C ALA A 83 -23.81 3.86 -4.67
N MET A 84 -23.23 3.41 -5.78
CA MET A 84 -23.75 3.59 -7.15
C MET A 84 -24.79 2.54 -7.56
N GLY A 85 -25.12 1.59 -6.65
CA GLY A 85 -26.16 0.57 -6.89
C GLY A 85 -25.65 -0.74 -7.49
N TRP A 86 -24.35 -0.93 -7.63
CA TRP A 86 -23.80 -2.22 -8.06
C TRP A 86 -24.06 -3.32 -7.01
N GLN A 87 -24.38 -4.54 -7.45
CA GLN A 87 -24.77 -5.67 -6.59
C GLN A 87 -24.04 -6.98 -6.94
N GLY A 88 -22.98 -6.92 -7.74
CA GLY A 88 -22.21 -8.11 -8.12
C GLY A 88 -21.42 -8.71 -6.97
N PRO A 89 -20.92 -9.95 -7.12
CA PRO A 89 -20.07 -10.62 -6.14
C PRO A 89 -18.62 -10.10 -6.19
N ILE A 90 -17.97 -10.10 -5.02
CA ILE A 90 -16.55 -9.83 -4.86
C ILE A 90 -15.87 -11.14 -4.46
N TRP A 91 -15.15 -11.76 -5.40
CA TRP A 91 -14.45 -13.01 -5.19
C TRP A 91 -13.05 -12.77 -4.63
N CYS A 92 -12.72 -13.40 -3.51
CA CYS A 92 -11.43 -13.24 -2.83
C CYS A 92 -11.12 -14.45 -1.95
N THR A 93 -9.96 -14.49 -1.33
CA THR A 93 -9.65 -15.51 -0.31
C THR A 93 -10.48 -15.28 0.96
N ARG A 94 -10.60 -16.32 1.81
CA ARG A 94 -11.34 -16.20 3.07
C ARG A 94 -10.73 -15.16 4.01
N PRO A 95 -9.40 -15.13 4.26
CA PRO A 95 -8.81 -14.11 5.11
C PRO A 95 -9.01 -12.69 4.56
N THR A 96 -8.89 -12.50 3.24
CA THR A 96 -9.18 -11.21 2.61
C THR A 96 -10.61 -10.78 2.88
N ALA A 97 -11.60 -11.66 2.74
CA ALA A 97 -13.01 -11.35 3.03
C ALA A 97 -13.23 -10.94 4.48
N ASP A 98 -12.59 -11.62 5.44
CA ASP A 98 -12.71 -11.30 6.86
C ASP A 98 -12.03 -9.97 7.22
N LEU A 99 -10.94 -9.60 6.54
CA LEU A 99 -10.30 -8.28 6.67
C LEU A 99 -11.15 -7.14 6.09
N LEU A 100 -11.87 -7.38 4.97
CA LEU A 100 -12.71 -6.36 4.33
C LEU A 100 -13.76 -5.78 5.27
N GLU A 101 -14.30 -6.58 6.22
CA GLU A 101 -15.28 -6.13 7.20
C GLU A 101 -14.80 -4.86 7.92
N TYR A 102 -13.57 -4.90 8.39
CA TYR A 102 -12.99 -3.83 9.20
C TYR A 102 -12.35 -2.73 8.36
N MET A 103 -11.67 -3.12 7.27
CA MET A 103 -10.98 -2.19 6.40
C MET A 103 -11.95 -1.23 5.71
N LEU A 104 -13.01 -1.76 5.10
CA LEU A 104 -13.96 -0.94 4.34
C LEU A 104 -14.89 -0.13 5.26
N ALA A 105 -15.28 -0.68 6.41
CA ALA A 105 -16.04 0.06 7.40
C ALA A 105 -15.24 1.23 7.99
N ASP A 106 -13.95 1.03 8.30
CA ASP A 106 -13.07 2.08 8.81
C ASP A 106 -12.83 3.17 7.75
N ALA A 107 -12.59 2.77 6.51
CA ALA A 107 -12.45 3.69 5.37
C ALA A 107 -13.71 4.57 5.21
N GLY A 108 -14.91 3.98 5.29
CA GLY A 108 -16.18 4.73 5.25
C GLY A 108 -16.29 5.75 6.38
N ARG A 109 -15.99 5.36 7.61
CA ARG A 109 -15.97 6.29 8.77
C ARG A 109 -14.99 7.44 8.58
N ILE A 110 -13.82 7.18 8.01
CA ILE A 110 -12.83 8.22 7.69
C ILE A 110 -13.42 9.21 6.69
N GLN A 111 -14.04 8.74 5.60
CA GLN A 111 -14.69 9.57 4.58
C GLN A 111 -15.81 10.45 5.19
N GLU A 112 -16.68 9.87 6.02
CA GLU A 112 -17.75 10.61 6.72
C GLU A 112 -17.19 11.65 7.68
N GLY A 113 -16.13 11.30 8.42
CA GLY A 113 -15.42 12.20 9.32
C GLY A 113 -14.77 13.37 8.58
N ASP A 114 -14.16 13.14 7.44
CA ASP A 114 -13.53 14.16 6.60
C ASP A 114 -14.58 15.10 5.99
N ALA A 115 -15.67 14.55 5.48
CA ALA A 115 -16.80 15.34 4.98
C ALA A 115 -17.37 16.25 6.08
N THR A 116 -17.55 15.70 7.28
CA THR A 116 -18.04 16.47 8.45
C THR A 116 -17.08 17.59 8.84
N ARG A 117 -15.78 17.32 8.91
CA ARG A 117 -14.75 18.33 9.21
C ARG A 117 -14.71 19.44 8.15
N ARG A 118 -14.79 19.06 6.87
CA ARG A 118 -14.82 20.00 5.73
C ARG A 118 -16.03 20.93 5.81
N ASN A 119 -17.21 20.38 6.10
CA ASN A 119 -18.45 21.14 6.18
C ASN A 119 -18.52 22.10 7.38
N ARG A 120 -17.74 21.85 8.45
CA ARG A 120 -17.66 22.73 9.64
C ARG A 120 -16.72 23.92 9.46
N ARG A 121 -15.96 24.00 8.36
CA ARG A 121 -15.03 25.12 8.15
C ARG A 121 -15.79 26.43 7.94
N PRO A 122 -15.36 27.55 8.58
CA PRO A 122 -16.05 28.85 8.47
C PRO A 122 -16.09 29.40 7.03
N ASP A 123 -15.06 29.15 6.23
CA ASP A 123 -14.94 29.55 4.83
C ASP A 123 -15.94 28.84 3.89
N ARG A 124 -16.61 27.81 4.38
CA ARG A 124 -17.63 27.06 3.63
C ARG A 124 -19.08 27.38 4.02
N ARG A 125 -19.30 28.39 4.86
CA ARG A 125 -20.66 28.82 5.23
C ARG A 125 -21.43 29.27 3.99
N GLY A 126 -22.56 28.60 3.70
CA GLY A 126 -23.38 28.86 2.50
C GLY A 126 -22.95 28.13 1.22
N ALA A 127 -21.84 27.42 1.22
CA ALA A 127 -21.46 26.55 0.10
C ALA A 127 -22.25 25.22 0.12
N ALA A 128 -22.36 24.59 -1.04
CA ALA A 128 -22.94 23.24 -1.14
C ALA A 128 -22.22 22.27 -0.18
N ARG A 129 -23.01 21.41 0.46
CA ARG A 129 -22.49 20.41 1.38
C ARG A 129 -21.55 19.46 0.65
N PHE A 130 -20.41 19.18 1.23
CA PHE A 130 -19.49 18.17 0.74
C PHE A 130 -19.96 16.80 1.24
N GLU A 131 -20.28 15.91 0.33
CA GLU A 131 -20.68 14.53 0.64
C GLU A 131 -19.46 13.62 0.70
N PRO A 132 -19.45 12.60 1.56
CA PRO A 132 -18.40 11.60 1.58
C PRO A 132 -18.41 10.81 0.26
N LEU A 133 -17.29 10.25 -0.12
CA LEU A 133 -17.16 9.40 -1.31
C LEU A 133 -18.05 8.15 -1.19
N TYR A 134 -18.15 7.62 0.02
CA TYR A 134 -19.03 6.53 0.49
C TYR A 134 -19.08 6.55 2.02
N THR A 135 -20.00 5.78 2.59
CA THR A 135 -20.24 5.70 4.03
C THR A 135 -19.76 4.37 4.61
N GLU A 136 -19.72 4.25 5.95
CA GLU A 136 -19.50 2.98 6.64
C GLU A 136 -20.50 1.89 6.19
N ARG A 137 -21.77 2.28 5.97
CA ARG A 137 -22.81 1.38 5.48
C ARG A 137 -22.46 0.79 4.11
N ASP A 138 -21.91 1.59 3.20
CA ASP A 138 -21.49 1.15 1.88
C ASP A 138 -20.29 0.20 1.98
N GLY A 139 -19.35 0.48 2.91
CA GLY A 139 -18.25 -0.42 3.24
C GLY A 139 -18.73 -1.80 3.70
N LEU A 140 -19.68 -1.82 4.63
CA LEU A 140 -20.29 -3.07 5.09
C LEU A 140 -21.13 -3.77 3.99
N ALA A 141 -21.71 -3.02 3.06
CA ALA A 141 -22.40 -3.60 1.91
C ALA A 141 -21.42 -4.31 0.97
N ALA A 142 -20.27 -3.71 0.70
CA ALA A 142 -19.19 -4.33 -0.08
C ALA A 142 -18.67 -5.62 0.58
N TRP A 143 -18.41 -5.58 1.88
CA TRP A 143 -18.04 -6.79 2.62
C TRP A 143 -19.06 -7.91 2.49
N ARG A 144 -20.37 -7.64 2.62
CA ARG A 144 -21.43 -8.65 2.45
C ARG A 144 -21.50 -9.23 1.05
N ALA A 145 -21.00 -8.53 0.06
CA ALA A 145 -20.90 -9.02 -1.33
C ALA A 145 -19.68 -9.94 -1.52
N ALA A 146 -18.76 -10.03 -0.56
CA ALA A 146 -17.62 -10.94 -0.62
C ALA A 146 -18.07 -12.40 -0.74
N ARG A 147 -17.36 -13.13 -1.60
CA ARG A 147 -17.55 -14.56 -1.86
C ARG A 147 -16.19 -15.25 -1.72
N PRO A 148 -15.89 -15.77 -0.54
CA PRO A 148 -14.61 -16.47 -0.32
C PRO A 148 -14.49 -17.71 -1.18
N VAL A 149 -13.30 -17.88 -1.76
CA VAL A 149 -12.88 -19.08 -2.51
C VAL A 149 -11.56 -19.60 -1.97
N PRO A 150 -11.31 -20.90 -2.00
CA PRO A 150 -10.02 -21.44 -1.61
C PRO A 150 -8.93 -21.07 -2.62
N LEU A 151 -7.68 -21.05 -2.16
CA LEU A 151 -6.51 -20.95 -3.05
C LEU A 151 -6.39 -22.20 -3.91
N ASN A 152 -5.79 -22.03 -5.08
CA ASN A 152 -5.47 -23.11 -6.04
C ASN A 152 -6.69 -23.86 -6.63
N GLU A 153 -7.91 -23.40 -6.38
CA GLU A 153 -9.13 -23.96 -6.93
C GLU A 153 -9.77 -23.03 -7.98
N TRP A 154 -10.29 -23.66 -9.06
CA TRP A 154 -10.97 -22.92 -10.11
C TRP A 154 -12.41 -22.57 -9.72
N PHE A 155 -12.80 -21.33 -9.98
CA PHE A 155 -14.18 -20.84 -9.88
C PHE A 155 -14.58 -20.03 -11.13
N GLU A 156 -15.84 -19.76 -11.29
CA GLU A 156 -16.40 -18.98 -12.40
C GLU A 156 -16.93 -17.64 -11.84
N PRO A 157 -16.17 -16.53 -11.90
CA PRO A 157 -16.62 -15.23 -11.38
C PRO A 157 -17.79 -14.66 -12.19
N ALA A 158 -17.82 -14.90 -13.49
CA ALA A 158 -18.87 -14.50 -14.40
C ALA A 158 -18.92 -15.45 -15.62
N PRO A 159 -20.04 -15.54 -16.35
CA PRO A 159 -20.14 -16.42 -17.51
C PRO A 159 -19.02 -16.22 -18.53
N GLY A 160 -18.27 -17.28 -18.78
CA GLY A 160 -17.14 -17.32 -19.72
C GLY A 160 -15.83 -16.79 -19.19
N PHE A 161 -15.73 -16.50 -17.89
CA PHE A 161 -14.48 -16.27 -17.16
C PHE A 161 -14.30 -17.41 -16.16
N ARG A 162 -13.11 -18.00 -16.14
CA ARG A 162 -12.66 -18.89 -15.07
C ARG A 162 -11.53 -18.20 -14.34
N ALA A 163 -11.49 -18.29 -13.02
CA ALA A 163 -10.45 -17.68 -12.22
C ALA A 163 -9.93 -18.67 -11.16
N ARG A 164 -8.68 -18.48 -10.74
CA ARG A 164 -8.04 -19.21 -9.66
C ARG A 164 -7.09 -18.26 -8.93
N LEU A 165 -7.10 -18.32 -7.60
CA LEU A 165 -6.25 -17.49 -6.75
C LEU A 165 -5.02 -18.29 -6.30
N TRP A 166 -3.84 -17.66 -6.38
CA TRP A 166 -2.56 -18.22 -5.97
C TRP A 166 -1.96 -17.40 -4.83
N PRO A 167 -1.27 -18.00 -3.84
CA PRO A 167 -0.62 -17.23 -2.79
C PRO A 167 0.30 -16.15 -3.36
N ALA A 168 0.20 -14.91 -2.86
CA ALA A 168 1.04 -13.79 -3.29
C ALA A 168 2.10 -13.38 -2.25
N GLY A 169 2.04 -13.89 -1.02
CA GLY A 169 3.04 -13.66 0.02
C GLY A 169 3.09 -12.24 0.57
N HIS A 170 2.18 -11.36 0.16
CA HIS A 170 2.23 -9.94 0.50
C HIS A 170 1.65 -9.62 1.89
N ILE A 171 0.39 -9.97 2.09
CA ILE A 171 -0.31 -9.86 3.38
C ILE A 171 -1.21 -11.09 3.57
N LEU A 172 -1.76 -11.25 4.78
CA LEU A 172 -2.71 -12.32 5.07
C LEU A 172 -3.83 -12.35 4.02
N GLY A 173 -3.98 -13.51 3.36
CA GLY A 173 -4.98 -13.75 2.32
C GLY A 173 -4.68 -13.13 0.96
N SER A 174 -3.53 -12.49 0.76
CA SER A 174 -3.16 -11.93 -0.54
C SER A 174 -3.00 -13.00 -1.61
N ALA A 175 -3.45 -12.69 -2.82
CA ALA A 175 -3.43 -13.63 -3.93
C ALA A 175 -3.11 -12.97 -5.27
N SER A 176 -2.40 -13.72 -6.12
CA SER A 176 -2.33 -13.47 -7.56
C SER A 176 -3.54 -14.11 -8.24
N ALA A 177 -4.16 -13.40 -9.18
CA ALA A 177 -5.36 -13.86 -9.87
C ALA A 177 -5.03 -14.40 -11.27
N GLU A 178 -5.12 -15.72 -11.45
CA GLU A 178 -5.10 -16.36 -12.77
C GLU A 178 -6.50 -16.33 -13.36
N ILE A 179 -6.62 -15.88 -14.61
CA ILE A 179 -7.89 -15.74 -15.32
C ILE A 179 -7.80 -16.39 -16.69
N GLU A 180 -8.77 -17.25 -17.00
CA GLU A 180 -8.98 -17.82 -18.32
C GLU A 180 -10.26 -17.24 -18.93
N ALA A 181 -10.16 -16.65 -20.10
CA ALA A 181 -11.29 -16.17 -20.87
C ALA A 181 -10.98 -16.14 -22.37
N ALA A 182 -11.93 -16.54 -23.21
CA ALA A 182 -11.80 -16.52 -24.67
C ALA A 182 -10.52 -17.23 -25.20
N GLY A 183 -10.05 -18.27 -24.52
CA GLY A 183 -8.85 -19.02 -24.86
C GLY A 183 -7.53 -18.34 -24.43
N VAL A 184 -7.58 -17.20 -23.76
CA VAL A 184 -6.44 -16.47 -23.21
C VAL A 184 -6.23 -16.87 -21.75
N ARG A 185 -4.97 -17.11 -21.35
CA ARG A 185 -4.54 -17.30 -19.95
C ARG A 185 -3.74 -16.09 -19.48
N LEU A 186 -4.26 -15.40 -18.47
CA LEU A 186 -3.68 -14.19 -17.90
C LEU A 186 -3.44 -14.40 -16.40
N LEU A 187 -2.29 -13.94 -15.88
CA LEU A 187 -2.02 -13.83 -14.45
C LEU A 187 -1.85 -12.36 -14.07
N CYS A 188 -2.65 -11.88 -13.12
CA CYS A 188 -2.46 -10.59 -12.45
C CYS A 188 -1.80 -10.85 -11.09
N SER A 189 -0.63 -10.28 -10.86
CA SER A 189 0.15 -10.55 -9.64
C SER A 189 -0.57 -10.11 -8.35
N GLY A 190 -1.39 -9.06 -8.40
CA GLY A 190 -1.65 -8.27 -7.21
C GLY A 190 -0.32 -7.69 -6.71
N ASP A 191 -0.17 -7.55 -5.40
CA ASP A 191 1.09 -7.20 -4.78
C ASP A 191 1.81 -8.48 -4.34
N ILE A 192 3.12 -8.54 -4.59
CA ILE A 192 3.95 -9.71 -4.32
C ILE A 192 4.80 -9.45 -3.07
N GLY A 193 4.75 -10.38 -2.12
CA GLY A 193 5.60 -10.35 -0.94
C GLY A 193 7.06 -10.74 -1.24
N PRO A 194 8.01 -10.34 -0.38
CA PRO A 194 9.38 -10.81 -0.44
C PRO A 194 9.45 -12.31 -0.11
N GLU A 195 10.48 -13.00 -0.64
CA GLU A 195 10.76 -14.38 -0.30
C GLU A 195 11.14 -14.55 1.18
N ASN A 196 10.79 -15.69 1.76
CA ASN A 196 11.05 -16.03 3.17
C ASN A 196 10.53 -14.97 4.16
N LYS A 197 9.40 -14.38 3.87
CA LYS A 197 8.72 -13.45 4.76
C LYS A 197 8.08 -14.22 5.91
N GLU A 198 8.27 -13.74 7.13
CA GLU A 198 7.54 -14.26 8.28
C GLU A 198 6.03 -14.05 8.13
N LEU A 199 5.23 -14.98 8.57
CA LEU A 199 3.75 -15.04 8.52
C LEU A 199 3.14 -15.44 7.19
N GLN A 200 3.79 -15.19 6.07
CA GLN A 200 3.16 -15.43 4.76
C GLN A 200 3.91 -16.49 3.97
N PRO A 201 3.21 -17.41 3.30
CA PRO A 201 3.85 -18.34 2.37
C PRO A 201 4.45 -17.57 1.18
N ASP A 202 5.51 -18.11 0.61
CA ASP A 202 6.12 -17.55 -0.59
C ASP A 202 5.13 -17.46 -1.76
N ALA A 203 5.30 -16.44 -2.60
CA ALA A 203 4.44 -16.21 -3.75
C ALA A 203 4.51 -17.33 -4.77
N GLN A 204 3.36 -17.89 -5.14
CA GLN A 204 3.22 -18.97 -6.11
C GLN A 204 2.45 -18.50 -7.35
N GLY A 205 2.37 -19.38 -8.36
CA GLY A 205 1.55 -19.13 -9.54
C GLY A 205 1.87 -20.11 -10.67
N PRO A 206 1.03 -20.13 -11.71
CA PRO A 206 1.20 -21.00 -12.86
C PRO A 206 2.34 -20.54 -13.77
N CYS A 207 2.81 -21.41 -14.62
CA CYS A 207 3.67 -21.10 -15.76
C CYS A 207 2.89 -21.28 -17.07
N ASP A 208 3.55 -20.97 -18.19
CA ASP A 208 3.00 -21.19 -19.53
C ASP A 208 1.74 -20.36 -19.79
N LEU A 209 1.90 -19.03 -19.66
CA LEU A 209 0.84 -18.04 -19.76
C LEU A 209 0.89 -17.26 -21.08
N ASP A 210 -0.25 -16.74 -21.52
CA ASP A 210 -0.26 -15.77 -22.60
C ASP A 210 0.20 -14.39 -22.08
N TYR A 211 -0.30 -13.98 -20.91
CA TYR A 211 0.02 -12.68 -20.35
C TYR A 211 0.29 -12.74 -18.85
N VAL A 212 1.22 -11.90 -18.42
CA VAL A 212 1.49 -11.64 -17.00
C VAL A 212 1.39 -10.15 -16.76
N VAL A 213 0.52 -9.73 -15.86
CA VAL A 213 0.51 -8.38 -15.28
C VAL A 213 1.24 -8.46 -13.95
N CYS A 214 2.37 -7.77 -13.84
CA CYS A 214 3.22 -7.80 -12.65
C CYS A 214 3.32 -6.40 -12.03
N GLU A 215 3.26 -6.34 -10.69
CA GLU A 215 3.57 -5.14 -9.93
C GLU A 215 5.03 -4.71 -10.14
N SER A 216 5.34 -3.44 -9.88
CA SER A 216 6.66 -2.86 -10.08
C SER A 216 7.01 -1.85 -8.98
N THR A 217 6.44 -2.00 -7.78
CA THR A 217 6.59 -1.06 -6.65
C THR A 217 8.05 -0.81 -6.31
N TYR A 218 8.84 -1.86 -6.25
CA TYR A 218 10.29 -1.79 -6.03
C TYR A 218 11.11 -2.28 -7.23
N GLY A 219 10.61 -2.08 -8.42
CA GLY A 219 11.28 -2.48 -9.66
C GLY A 219 12.65 -1.85 -9.90
N ASN A 220 13.01 -0.79 -9.17
CA ASN A 220 14.33 -0.12 -9.21
C ASN A 220 15.13 -0.28 -7.92
N ARG A 221 14.72 -1.17 -7.01
CA ARG A 221 15.39 -1.35 -5.70
C ARG A 221 15.77 -2.79 -5.49
N THR A 222 17.02 -3.02 -5.13
CA THR A 222 17.52 -4.28 -4.62
C THR A 222 17.80 -4.10 -3.13
N ARG A 223 17.44 -5.07 -2.33
CA ARG A 223 17.74 -5.08 -0.90
C ARG A 223 18.78 -6.15 -0.60
N ASP A 224 19.58 -5.91 0.44
CA ASP A 224 20.39 -6.98 1.00
C ASP A 224 19.46 -8.07 1.53
N HIS A 225 19.74 -9.33 1.22
CA HIS A 225 19.00 -10.45 1.78
C HIS A 225 19.22 -10.52 3.29
N ILE A 226 18.27 -9.96 4.04
CA ILE A 226 18.32 -9.92 5.50
C ILE A 226 17.45 -11.04 6.04
N THR A 227 18.03 -11.93 6.83
CA THR A 227 17.31 -13.01 7.49
C THR A 227 16.40 -12.48 8.60
N ILE A 228 15.37 -13.26 8.97
CA ILE A 228 14.49 -12.96 10.11
C ILE A 228 15.32 -12.73 11.38
N ALA A 229 16.39 -13.52 11.60
CA ALA A 229 17.28 -13.34 12.74
C ALA A 229 17.97 -11.98 12.75
N GLN A 230 18.54 -11.56 11.61
CA GLN A 230 19.17 -10.23 11.47
C GLN A 230 18.16 -9.08 11.62
N ARG A 231 16.93 -9.25 11.15
CA ARG A 231 15.84 -8.28 11.34
C ARG A 231 15.50 -8.14 12.83
N ARG A 232 15.37 -9.26 13.55
CA ARG A 232 15.17 -9.29 15.01
C ARG A 232 16.32 -8.67 15.77
N ASP A 233 17.59 -8.91 15.35
CA ASP A 233 18.77 -8.29 15.93
C ASP A 233 18.75 -6.76 15.82
N ALA A 234 18.34 -6.24 14.64
CA ALA A 234 18.19 -4.81 14.41
C ALA A 234 17.09 -4.20 15.30
N LEU A 235 15.93 -4.87 15.40
CA LEU A 235 14.83 -4.44 16.26
C LEU A 235 15.21 -4.45 17.74
N GLU A 236 15.88 -5.51 18.21
CA GLU A 236 16.41 -5.61 19.57
C GLU A 236 17.32 -4.44 19.93
N ALA A 237 18.27 -4.12 19.05
CA ALA A 237 19.21 -3.02 19.25
C ALA A 237 18.49 -1.68 19.44
N GLU A 238 17.47 -1.41 18.62
CA GLU A 238 16.69 -0.16 18.71
C GLU A 238 15.79 -0.14 19.98
N ILE A 239 15.15 -1.26 20.33
CA ILE A 239 14.36 -1.36 21.56
C ILE A 239 15.24 -1.10 22.79
N LYS A 240 16.38 -1.81 22.92
CA LYS A 240 17.31 -1.62 24.04
C LYS A 240 17.83 -0.18 24.13
N ALA A 241 18.22 0.40 22.98
CA ALA A 241 18.71 1.77 22.92
C ALA A 241 17.64 2.81 23.32
N ALA A 242 16.36 2.56 23.00
CA ALA A 242 15.25 3.42 23.39
C ALA A 242 14.94 3.32 24.88
N LEU A 243 14.89 2.10 25.43
CA LEU A 243 14.55 1.86 26.84
C LEU A 243 15.59 2.42 27.81
N VAL A 244 16.88 2.33 27.47
CA VAL A 244 17.96 2.94 28.29
C VAL A 244 17.77 4.45 28.45
N ARG A 245 17.10 5.13 27.52
CA ARG A 245 16.81 6.56 27.58
C ARG A 245 15.66 6.92 28.55
N GLY A 246 14.87 5.94 28.96
CA GLY A 246 13.76 6.10 29.92
C GLY A 246 12.46 6.69 29.33
N GLY A 247 12.44 7.01 28.04
CA GLY A 247 11.24 7.48 27.33
C GLY A 247 10.47 6.34 26.68
N ASN A 248 9.48 6.68 25.85
CA ASN A 248 8.72 5.73 25.05
C ASN A 248 9.44 5.45 23.71
N LEU A 249 9.27 4.22 23.22
CA LEU A 249 9.53 3.85 21.84
C LEU A 249 8.22 3.93 21.07
N VAL A 250 8.06 4.95 20.22
CA VAL A 250 6.86 5.16 19.40
C VAL A 250 7.14 4.64 17.99
N ILE A 251 6.30 3.72 17.51
CA ILE A 251 6.46 3.08 16.20
C ILE A 251 5.22 3.38 15.34
N PRO A 252 5.34 4.26 14.33
CA PRO A 252 4.31 4.42 13.32
C PRO A 252 4.18 3.14 12.49
N VAL A 253 2.97 2.55 12.45
CA VAL A 253 2.73 1.28 11.77
C VAL A 253 1.47 1.33 10.90
N PHE A 254 1.45 0.53 9.83
CA PHE A 254 0.20 0.19 9.16
C PHE A 254 -0.59 -0.79 10.04
N ALA A 255 -1.91 -0.66 10.02
CA ALA A 255 -2.78 -1.49 10.85
C ALA A 255 -2.78 -2.96 10.44
N LEU A 256 -2.52 -3.21 9.17
CA LEU A 256 -2.52 -4.51 8.54
C LEU A 256 -1.10 -4.94 8.20
N GLU A 257 -0.76 -6.18 8.48
CA GLU A 257 0.51 -6.89 8.29
C GLU A 257 1.66 -6.36 9.15
N ARG A 258 2.08 -5.09 8.98
CA ARG A 258 3.22 -4.49 9.67
C ARG A 258 3.10 -4.52 11.19
N THR A 259 1.90 -4.30 11.71
CA THR A 259 1.65 -4.40 13.15
C THR A 259 1.87 -5.82 13.64
N GLN A 260 1.38 -6.82 12.91
CA GLN A 260 1.44 -8.23 13.29
C GLN A 260 2.87 -8.77 13.21
N GLU A 261 3.62 -8.48 12.15
CA GLU A 261 5.05 -8.85 12.03
C GLU A 261 5.88 -8.30 13.20
N LEU A 262 5.73 -7.01 13.51
CA LEU A 262 6.45 -6.39 14.62
C LEU A 262 6.06 -7.00 15.98
N LEU A 263 4.78 -7.31 16.19
CA LEU A 263 4.33 -7.95 17.42
C LEU A 263 4.98 -9.30 17.62
N ILE A 264 5.07 -10.13 16.57
CA ILE A 264 5.72 -11.43 16.64
C ILE A 264 7.19 -11.28 16.97
N ASP A 265 7.92 -10.42 16.28
CA ASP A 265 9.33 -10.17 16.56
C ASP A 265 9.57 -9.67 17.99
N ILE A 266 8.74 -8.74 18.48
CA ILE A 266 8.82 -8.25 19.87
C ILE A 266 8.54 -9.37 20.87
N ILE A 267 7.54 -10.22 20.61
CA ILE A 267 7.19 -11.35 21.49
C ILE A 267 8.32 -12.38 21.50
N HIS A 268 8.88 -12.76 20.37
CA HIS A 268 10.04 -13.65 20.30
C HIS A 268 11.24 -13.11 21.07
N LEU A 269 11.54 -11.82 20.91
CA LEU A 269 12.65 -11.18 21.66
C LEU A 269 12.39 -11.19 23.17
N ALA A 270 11.15 -10.97 23.60
CA ALA A 270 10.76 -11.00 25.01
C ALA A 270 10.84 -12.42 25.59
N GLN A 271 10.30 -13.43 24.89
CA GLN A 271 10.35 -14.84 25.30
C GLN A 271 11.79 -15.37 25.40
N ALA A 272 12.66 -14.94 24.48
CA ALA A 272 14.08 -15.25 24.49
C ALA A 272 14.88 -14.46 25.55
N ASN A 273 14.23 -13.61 26.35
CA ASN A 273 14.87 -12.69 27.32
C ASN A 273 15.91 -11.77 26.68
N ARG A 274 15.77 -11.47 25.40
CA ARG A 274 16.69 -10.57 24.65
C ARG A 274 16.35 -9.10 24.89
N ILE A 275 15.09 -8.78 25.20
CA ILE A 275 14.65 -7.43 25.60
C ILE A 275 14.03 -7.48 27.00
N PRO A 276 14.08 -6.38 27.79
CA PRO A 276 13.39 -6.30 29.07
C PRO A 276 11.89 -6.47 28.89
N GLY A 277 11.21 -6.99 29.92
CA GLY A 277 9.74 -7.06 29.97
C GLY A 277 9.16 -5.65 30.03
N VAL A 278 8.69 -5.14 28.88
CA VAL A 278 8.08 -3.81 28.75
C VAL A 278 6.67 -3.94 28.18
N PRO A 279 5.71 -3.09 28.59
CA PRO A 279 4.39 -3.11 28.01
C PRO A 279 4.43 -2.64 26.57
N VAL A 280 3.73 -3.38 25.69
CA VAL A 280 3.54 -3.05 24.28
C VAL A 280 2.09 -2.62 24.08
N PHE A 281 1.87 -1.39 23.67
CA PHE A 281 0.54 -0.87 23.38
C PHE A 281 0.31 -0.78 21.87
N VAL A 282 -0.77 -1.43 21.41
CA VAL A 282 -1.29 -1.27 20.05
C VAL A 282 -2.45 -0.30 20.10
N ASP A 283 -2.16 0.98 19.84
CA ASP A 283 -3.16 2.05 19.91
C ASP A 283 -3.75 2.34 18.52
N SER A 284 -4.48 1.36 18.02
CA SER A 284 -5.21 1.41 16.76
C SER A 284 -6.37 0.43 16.77
N PRO A 285 -7.63 0.89 16.80
CA PRO A 285 -8.79 -0.02 16.76
C PRO A 285 -8.81 -0.91 15.52
N LEU A 286 -8.38 -0.39 14.37
CA LEU A 286 -8.28 -1.18 13.14
C LEU A 286 -7.20 -2.27 13.27
N ALA A 287 -6.01 -1.94 13.79
CA ALA A 287 -4.94 -2.93 14.00
C ALA A 287 -5.37 -4.01 15.00
N SER A 288 -6.07 -3.64 16.08
CA SER A 288 -6.63 -4.61 17.05
C SER A 288 -7.57 -5.60 16.38
N ARG A 289 -8.45 -5.14 15.51
CA ARG A 289 -9.40 -6.00 14.77
C ARG A 289 -8.69 -6.85 13.72
N ALA A 290 -7.78 -6.28 12.95
CA ALA A 290 -6.97 -7.02 11.99
C ALA A 290 -6.19 -8.14 12.69
N THR A 291 -5.58 -7.88 13.84
CA THR A 291 -4.84 -8.90 14.60
C THR A 291 -5.74 -10.07 15.05
N ARG A 292 -7.02 -9.81 15.38
CA ARG A 292 -7.98 -10.89 15.65
C ARG A 292 -8.26 -11.76 14.43
N VAL A 293 -8.30 -11.15 13.23
CA VAL A 293 -8.43 -11.92 11.98
C VAL A 293 -7.17 -12.77 11.77
N PHE A 294 -5.97 -12.22 11.95
CA PHE A 294 -4.73 -13.00 11.89
C PHE A 294 -4.76 -14.20 12.85
N ALA A 295 -5.17 -13.99 14.10
CA ALA A 295 -5.27 -15.07 15.07
C ALA A 295 -6.34 -16.13 14.70
N ALA A 296 -7.43 -15.72 14.02
CA ALA A 296 -8.46 -16.64 13.53
C ALA A 296 -7.99 -17.49 12.34
N HIS A 297 -6.98 -17.03 11.60
CA HIS A 297 -6.36 -17.71 10.47
C HIS A 297 -4.93 -18.19 10.77
N ALA A 298 -4.63 -18.47 12.04
CA ALA A 298 -3.29 -18.88 12.47
C ALA A 298 -2.77 -20.13 11.73
N ASP A 299 -3.66 -21.03 11.32
CA ASP A 299 -3.31 -22.24 10.57
C ASP A 299 -2.85 -21.96 9.11
N GLU A 300 -3.13 -20.75 8.59
CA GLU A 300 -2.70 -20.32 7.27
C GLU A 300 -1.40 -19.48 7.31
N LEU A 301 -0.90 -19.19 8.52
CA LEU A 301 0.30 -18.38 8.74
C LEU A 301 1.51 -19.28 9.04
N GLU A 302 2.67 -18.86 8.58
CA GLU A 302 3.95 -19.51 8.85
C GLU A 302 4.64 -18.86 10.08
N ASP A 303 5.59 -19.55 10.69
CA ASP A 303 6.50 -19.05 11.74
C ASP A 303 5.85 -18.43 13.00
N LEU A 304 4.59 -18.77 13.31
CA LEU A 304 3.93 -18.32 14.54
C LEU A 304 4.46 -18.99 15.80
N ASP A 305 5.09 -20.17 15.71
CA ASP A 305 5.64 -20.94 16.85
C ASP A 305 4.66 -21.09 18.04
N GLY A 306 3.36 -21.14 17.74
CA GLY A 306 2.29 -21.23 18.74
C GLY A 306 1.97 -19.92 19.49
N ILE A 307 2.46 -18.79 19.01
CA ILE A 307 2.17 -17.47 19.59
C ILE A 307 0.74 -17.03 19.24
N ASP A 308 -0.07 -16.80 20.26
CA ASP A 308 -1.35 -16.08 20.11
C ASP A 308 -1.09 -14.56 20.21
N ILE A 309 -0.90 -13.91 19.07
CA ILE A 309 -0.64 -12.46 19.01
C ILE A 309 -1.80 -11.63 19.54
N ALA A 310 -3.04 -12.13 19.45
CA ALA A 310 -4.22 -11.40 19.91
C ALA A 310 -4.39 -11.39 21.44
N ARG A 311 -3.76 -12.35 22.15
CA ARG A 311 -3.94 -12.54 23.60
C ARG A 311 -2.64 -12.60 24.38
N HIS A 312 -1.51 -12.25 23.77
CA HIS A 312 -0.23 -12.28 24.46
C HIS A 312 -0.20 -11.31 25.65
N PRO A 313 0.22 -11.73 26.85
CA PRO A 313 0.09 -10.93 28.07
C PRO A 313 0.89 -9.63 28.09
N SER A 314 1.95 -9.50 27.30
CA SER A 314 2.73 -8.26 27.19
C SER A 314 2.12 -7.24 26.21
N VAL A 315 1.09 -7.62 25.44
CA VAL A 315 0.46 -6.77 24.42
C VAL A 315 -0.89 -6.24 24.90
N HIS A 316 -1.05 -4.93 24.86
CA HIS A 316 -2.26 -4.24 25.30
C HIS A 316 -2.90 -3.53 24.11
N TYR A 317 -4.07 -4.01 23.69
CA TYR A 317 -4.85 -3.41 22.61
C TYR A 317 -5.72 -2.27 23.15
N VAL A 318 -5.54 -1.07 22.61
CA VAL A 318 -6.21 0.15 23.05
C VAL A 318 -7.26 0.55 22.02
N GLU A 319 -8.54 0.35 22.35
CA GLU A 319 -9.65 0.72 21.47
C GLU A 319 -10.34 2.02 21.93
N ASP A 320 -10.47 2.23 23.24
CA ASP A 320 -11.12 3.42 23.80
C ASP A 320 -10.25 4.68 23.68
N PRO A 321 -10.81 5.81 23.23
CA PRO A 321 -10.08 7.09 23.16
C PRO A 321 -9.57 7.60 24.52
N ALA A 322 -10.26 7.33 25.62
CA ALA A 322 -9.82 7.76 26.95
C ALA A 322 -8.57 6.99 27.40
N ASP A 323 -8.49 5.69 27.11
CA ASP A 323 -7.30 4.88 27.38
C ASP A 323 -6.12 5.31 26.50
N SER A 324 -6.38 5.62 25.23
CA SER A 324 -5.37 6.21 24.32
C SER A 324 -4.78 7.51 24.89
N MET A 325 -5.63 8.37 25.47
CA MET A 325 -5.15 9.62 26.10
C MET A 325 -4.26 9.37 27.32
N ARG A 326 -4.50 8.31 28.09
CA ARG A 326 -3.66 7.93 29.25
C ARG A 326 -2.23 7.59 28.82
N LEU A 327 -2.04 7.05 27.62
CA LEU A 327 -0.71 6.73 27.09
C LEU A 327 0.18 7.99 26.90
N ASN A 328 -0.41 9.18 26.84
CA ASN A 328 0.36 10.42 26.75
C ASN A 328 1.17 10.75 28.02
N THR A 329 0.83 10.15 29.14
CA THR A 329 1.46 10.39 30.45
C THR A 329 2.43 9.32 30.90
N ILE A 330 2.53 8.19 30.16
CA ILE A 330 3.44 7.09 30.51
C ILE A 330 4.83 7.29 29.87
N SER A 331 5.79 6.54 30.40
CA SER A 331 7.16 6.42 29.86
C SER A 331 7.66 4.97 30.04
N GLY A 332 8.64 4.57 29.22
CA GLY A 332 9.21 3.22 29.28
C GLY A 332 8.35 2.15 28.62
N ALA A 333 7.52 2.51 27.64
CA ALA A 333 6.67 1.61 26.89
C ALA A 333 6.99 1.60 25.40
N ILE A 334 6.60 0.53 24.70
CA ILE A 334 6.52 0.48 23.24
C ILE A 334 5.10 0.85 22.85
N ILE A 335 4.92 1.86 22.01
CA ILE A 335 3.63 2.34 21.53
C ILE A 335 3.59 2.21 19.99
N MET A 336 2.77 1.31 19.50
CA MET A 336 2.52 1.10 18.08
C MET A 336 1.18 1.73 17.71
N ALA A 337 1.16 2.62 16.71
CA ALA A 337 -0.07 3.31 16.32
C ALA A 337 -0.12 3.59 14.82
N ALA A 338 -1.31 3.50 14.22
CA ALA A 338 -1.54 3.85 12.82
C ALA A 338 -1.80 5.36 12.66
N SER A 339 -1.47 5.93 11.50
CA SER A 339 -1.00 5.36 10.24
C SER A 339 0.52 5.30 10.15
N GLY A 340 1.03 4.38 9.32
CA GLY A 340 2.48 4.18 9.14
C GLY A 340 3.22 5.39 8.57
N MET A 341 2.55 6.25 7.77
CA MET A 341 3.11 7.49 7.20
C MET A 341 2.83 8.74 8.05
N CYS A 342 2.22 8.60 9.21
CA CYS A 342 1.88 9.66 10.16
C CYS A 342 0.85 10.71 9.68
N GLU A 343 0.16 10.48 8.55
CA GLU A 343 -0.79 11.44 7.97
C GLU A 343 -2.14 11.45 8.69
N ALA A 344 -2.55 10.33 9.27
CA ALA A 344 -3.83 10.15 9.95
C ALA A 344 -3.68 9.31 11.23
N GLY A 345 -4.78 9.10 11.94
CA GLY A 345 -4.85 8.19 13.06
C GLY A 345 -4.23 8.70 14.36
N ARG A 346 -4.18 7.78 15.33
CA ARG A 346 -3.75 8.07 16.71
C ARG A 346 -2.26 8.34 16.82
N ILE A 347 -1.45 7.88 15.90
CA ILE A 347 -0.01 8.17 15.83
C ILE A 347 0.28 9.67 15.90
N ARG A 348 -0.57 10.51 15.29
CA ARG A 348 -0.41 11.98 15.35
C ARG A 348 -0.50 12.54 16.77
N HIS A 349 -1.32 11.93 17.62
CA HIS A 349 -1.40 12.30 19.04
C HIS A 349 -0.13 11.88 19.78
N HIS A 350 0.34 10.64 19.58
CA HIS A 350 1.57 10.16 20.18
C HIS A 350 2.79 10.96 19.74
N LEU A 351 2.89 11.32 18.47
CA LEU A 351 3.96 12.19 17.97
C LEU A 351 3.93 13.57 18.63
N LYS A 352 2.76 14.21 18.82
CA LYS A 352 2.66 15.48 19.52
C LYS A 352 3.24 15.43 20.93
N HIS A 353 3.03 14.33 21.65
CA HIS A 353 3.45 14.19 23.04
C HIS A 353 4.87 13.63 23.21
N ASN A 354 5.39 12.90 22.22
CA ASN A 354 6.69 12.24 22.32
C ASN A 354 7.82 12.94 21.53
N LEU A 355 7.54 13.64 20.42
CA LEU A 355 8.57 14.32 19.63
C LEU A 355 9.32 15.40 20.43
N CYS A 356 8.67 16.10 21.35
CA CYS A 356 9.30 17.12 22.18
C CYS A 356 10.14 16.54 23.34
N ARG A 357 10.06 15.23 23.62
CA ARG A 357 10.76 14.58 24.73
C ARG A 357 12.10 14.02 24.25
N ARG A 358 13.20 14.48 24.84
CA ARG A 358 14.56 14.03 24.47
C ARG A 358 14.81 12.54 24.77
N GLU A 359 14.14 12.01 25.78
CA GLU A 359 14.21 10.62 26.22
C GLU A 359 13.44 9.67 25.28
N SER A 360 12.42 10.14 24.56
CA SER A 360 11.63 9.32 23.66
C SER A 360 12.38 9.01 22.35
N THR A 361 11.99 7.91 21.73
CA THR A 361 12.48 7.48 20.39
C THR A 361 11.30 7.25 19.47
N VAL A 362 11.38 7.72 18.23
CA VAL A 362 10.45 7.38 17.15
C VAL A 362 11.18 6.48 16.17
N LEU A 363 10.66 5.26 15.96
CA LEU A 363 11.25 4.25 15.09
C LEU A 363 10.36 4.02 13.87
N PHE A 364 10.83 4.41 12.71
CA PHE A 364 10.20 4.09 11.44
C PHE A 364 10.64 2.71 10.95
N VAL A 365 9.67 1.87 10.60
CA VAL A 365 9.89 0.46 10.20
C VAL A 365 9.41 0.18 8.78
N GLY A 366 9.24 1.19 7.96
CA GLY A 366 8.79 1.07 6.59
C GLY A 366 9.05 2.31 5.77
N PHE A 367 8.70 2.22 4.50
CA PHE A 367 8.82 3.33 3.56
C PHE A 367 7.99 4.53 4.01
N GLN A 368 8.56 5.72 3.81
CA GLN A 368 7.88 6.99 4.05
C GLN A 368 7.79 7.74 2.72
N ALA A 369 6.58 7.93 2.21
CA ALA A 369 6.35 8.61 0.95
C ALA A 369 6.82 10.07 1.01
N ALA A 370 7.32 10.59 -0.10
CA ALA A 370 7.69 11.98 -0.22
C ALA A 370 6.52 12.91 0.15
N GLY A 371 6.79 13.96 0.92
CA GLY A 371 5.78 14.91 1.41
C GLY A 371 4.96 14.44 2.62
N SER A 372 5.06 13.17 3.05
CA SER A 372 4.39 12.70 4.27
C SER A 372 5.04 13.27 5.53
N LEU A 373 4.25 13.42 6.61
CA LEU A 373 4.76 13.87 7.91
C LEU A 373 5.88 12.95 8.43
N GLY A 374 5.74 11.63 8.24
CA GLY A 374 6.77 10.66 8.61
C GLY A 374 8.08 10.91 7.87
N ARG A 375 8.02 11.21 6.57
CA ARG A 375 9.19 11.55 5.75
C ARG A 375 9.88 12.82 6.23
N VAL A 376 9.13 13.88 6.48
CA VAL A 376 9.64 15.17 7.01
C VAL A 376 10.36 14.98 8.35
N ILE A 377 9.80 14.15 9.26
CA ILE A 377 10.43 13.83 10.54
C ILE A 377 11.73 13.04 10.32
N LEU A 378 11.68 12.04 9.44
CA LEU A 378 12.83 11.16 9.17
C LEU A 378 14.00 11.91 8.54
N GLU A 379 13.73 12.93 7.74
CA GLU A 379 14.74 13.81 7.12
C GLU A 379 15.38 14.80 8.11
N GLY A 380 14.91 14.82 9.37
CA GLY A 380 15.53 15.58 10.44
C GLY A 380 15.01 17.02 10.58
N ALA A 381 13.76 17.27 10.19
CA ALA A 381 13.11 18.56 10.44
C ALA A 381 13.16 18.89 11.95
N PRO A 382 13.66 20.08 12.37
CA PRO A 382 13.73 20.46 13.79
C PRO A 382 12.37 20.77 14.40
N ARG A 383 11.37 21.05 13.55
CA ARG A 383 9.97 21.32 13.90
C ARG A 383 9.04 20.79 12.83
N VAL A 384 7.90 20.30 13.24
CA VAL A 384 6.84 19.81 12.33
C VAL A 384 5.47 20.36 12.76
N ARG A 385 4.53 20.41 11.82
CA ARG A 385 3.16 20.84 12.09
C ARG A 385 2.23 19.65 12.17
N ILE A 386 1.66 19.37 13.34
CA ILE A 386 0.75 18.25 13.56
C ILE A 386 -0.62 18.78 14.00
N SER A 387 -1.67 18.54 13.22
CA SER A 387 -3.04 19.00 13.50
C SER A 387 -3.11 20.51 13.83
N GLY A 388 -2.38 21.33 13.08
CA GLY A 388 -2.34 22.78 13.24
C GLY A 388 -1.38 23.31 14.31
N ASN A 389 -0.80 22.43 15.16
CA ASN A 389 0.16 22.83 16.20
C ASN A 389 1.60 22.61 15.71
N GLU A 390 2.49 23.54 16.03
CA GLU A 390 3.92 23.39 15.84
C GLU A 390 4.51 22.55 16.98
N VAL A 391 5.29 21.52 16.63
CA VAL A 391 5.91 20.57 17.56
C VAL A 391 7.39 20.53 17.28
N SER A 392 8.23 20.77 18.29
CA SER A 392 9.69 20.62 18.18
C SER A 392 10.08 19.15 18.18
N VAL A 393 11.08 18.79 17.37
CA VAL A 393 11.60 17.42 17.26
C VAL A 393 12.89 17.32 18.09
N HIS A 394 12.78 16.82 19.31
CA HIS A 394 13.89 16.56 20.22
C HIS A 394 14.08 15.05 20.44
N ALA A 395 13.06 14.24 20.18
CA ALA A 395 13.13 12.80 20.26
C ALA A 395 14.20 12.23 19.31
N ARG A 396 14.74 11.08 19.64
CA ARG A 396 15.62 10.35 18.74
C ARG A 396 14.81 9.75 17.61
N ILE A 397 15.17 10.05 16.36
CA ILE A 397 14.54 9.49 15.16
C ILE A 397 15.41 8.36 14.65
N ARG A 398 14.79 7.18 14.44
CA ARG A 398 15.46 5.95 14.00
C ARG A 398 14.67 5.32 12.86
N ARG A 399 15.35 4.46 12.08
CA ARG A 399 14.75 3.73 10.96
C ARG A 399 15.33 2.32 10.88
N ILE A 400 14.47 1.35 10.59
CA ILE A 400 14.79 -0.01 10.17
C ILE A 400 14.12 -0.25 8.81
N ASP A 401 14.89 -0.67 7.81
CA ASP A 401 14.41 -0.85 6.42
C ASP A 401 14.09 -2.31 6.07
N THR A 402 14.14 -3.21 7.05
CA THR A 402 14.03 -4.66 6.84
C THR A 402 12.60 -5.20 6.86
N TYR A 403 11.64 -4.35 7.17
CA TYR A 403 10.21 -4.69 7.19
C TYR A 403 9.53 -4.20 5.91
N SER A 404 9.75 -4.83 4.78
CA SER A 404 9.03 -4.51 3.55
C SER A 404 7.95 -5.55 3.28
N ALA A 405 6.80 -5.11 2.78
CA ALA A 405 5.73 -6.01 2.37
C ALA A 405 5.81 -6.40 0.89
N HIS A 406 6.57 -5.66 0.06
CA HIS A 406 6.72 -5.94 -1.37
C HIS A 406 8.05 -6.60 -1.68
N ALA A 407 8.04 -7.45 -2.67
CA ALA A 407 9.21 -8.00 -3.32
C ALA A 407 10.10 -6.89 -3.90
N ASP A 408 11.41 -7.09 -3.90
CA ASP A 408 12.35 -6.20 -4.53
C ASP A 408 12.57 -6.53 -6.02
N GLN A 409 13.44 -5.78 -6.73
CA GLN A 409 13.68 -5.97 -8.15
C GLN A 409 14.11 -7.41 -8.49
N SER A 410 15.00 -8.00 -7.69
CA SER A 410 15.52 -9.35 -7.93
C SER A 410 14.47 -10.42 -7.70
N GLU A 411 13.65 -10.25 -6.66
CA GLU A 411 12.53 -11.14 -6.33
C GLU A 411 11.40 -11.03 -7.37
N LEU A 412 11.04 -9.80 -7.81
CA LEU A 412 10.09 -9.60 -8.90
C LEU A 412 10.55 -10.24 -10.21
N ALA A 413 11.83 -10.08 -10.56
CA ALA A 413 12.40 -10.73 -11.75
C ALA A 413 12.41 -12.26 -11.61
N ALA A 414 12.72 -12.79 -10.44
CA ALA A 414 12.65 -14.24 -10.17
C ALA A 414 11.21 -14.75 -10.29
N TRP A 415 10.25 -14.02 -9.73
CA TRP A 415 8.83 -14.35 -9.84
C TRP A 415 8.37 -14.36 -11.31
N ILE A 416 8.73 -13.36 -12.12
CA ILE A 416 8.39 -13.30 -13.56
C ILE A 416 9.02 -14.50 -14.30
N ARG A 417 10.29 -14.80 -14.06
CA ARG A 417 10.99 -15.97 -14.69
C ARG A 417 10.29 -17.29 -14.40
N ALA A 418 9.79 -17.46 -13.18
CA ALA A 418 9.06 -18.66 -12.79
C ALA A 418 7.70 -18.82 -13.52
N ARG A 419 7.22 -17.80 -14.22
CA ARG A 419 5.98 -17.83 -15.04
C ARG A 419 6.26 -18.12 -16.51
N ALA A 420 7.52 -18.26 -16.89
CA ALA A 420 7.91 -18.56 -18.28
C ALA A 420 7.37 -19.91 -18.77
N PRO A 421 7.11 -20.07 -20.09
CA PRO A 421 7.13 -19.01 -21.09
C PRO A 421 5.92 -18.07 -20.99
N VAL A 422 6.15 -16.77 -21.23
CA VAL A 422 5.09 -15.76 -21.43
C VAL A 422 4.94 -15.56 -22.94
N ARG A 423 3.91 -16.14 -23.54
CA ARG A 423 3.77 -16.25 -25.00
C ARG A 423 3.36 -14.94 -25.67
N GLY A 424 2.62 -14.09 -24.98
CA GLY A 424 2.10 -12.83 -25.50
C GLY A 424 2.90 -11.62 -25.01
N SER A 425 2.59 -11.11 -23.81
CA SER A 425 3.28 -9.95 -23.26
C SER A 425 3.38 -9.99 -21.72
N LEU A 426 4.50 -9.46 -21.22
CA LEU A 426 4.63 -9.02 -19.85
C LEU A 426 4.12 -7.59 -19.74
N ILE A 427 3.21 -7.30 -18.82
CA ILE A 427 2.64 -5.97 -18.59
C ILE A 427 3.07 -5.54 -17.19
N LEU A 428 3.81 -4.43 -17.10
CA LEU A 428 4.31 -3.89 -15.83
C LEU A 428 3.42 -2.75 -15.36
N SER A 429 2.81 -2.91 -14.21
CA SER A 429 1.90 -1.95 -13.59
C SER A 429 2.22 -1.80 -12.10
N HIS A 430 1.41 -1.07 -11.36
CA HIS A 430 1.56 -0.87 -9.91
C HIS A 430 2.99 -0.49 -9.52
N GLY A 431 3.50 0.60 -10.09
CA GLY A 431 4.85 1.11 -9.89
C GLY A 431 4.96 2.54 -10.39
N GLU A 432 5.91 3.27 -9.81
CA GLU A 432 6.32 4.57 -10.34
C GLU A 432 7.10 4.36 -11.65
N PRO A 433 7.17 5.37 -12.55
CA PRO A 433 7.83 5.22 -13.85
C PRO A 433 9.25 4.66 -13.77
N GLU A 434 10.04 5.11 -12.80
CA GLU A 434 11.43 4.67 -12.60
C GLU A 434 11.52 3.18 -12.22
N GLY A 435 10.58 2.70 -11.39
CA GLY A 435 10.49 1.29 -11.00
C GLY A 435 10.12 0.40 -12.19
N ILE A 436 9.09 0.81 -12.93
CA ILE A 436 8.62 0.11 -14.14
C ILE A 436 9.74 0.03 -15.19
N GLU A 437 10.43 1.14 -15.48
CA GLU A 437 11.49 1.16 -16.48
C GLU A 437 12.70 0.31 -16.09
N ALA A 438 13.09 0.36 -14.81
CA ALA A 438 14.22 -0.43 -14.33
C ALA A 438 13.95 -1.93 -14.40
N LEU A 439 12.74 -2.38 -13.99
CA LEU A 439 12.34 -3.78 -14.08
C LEU A 439 12.19 -4.23 -15.55
N ALA A 440 11.60 -3.38 -16.40
CA ALA A 440 11.48 -3.64 -17.82
C ALA A 440 12.86 -3.80 -18.51
N ALA A 441 13.80 -2.92 -18.19
CA ALA A 441 15.15 -2.99 -18.74
C ALA A 441 15.88 -4.28 -18.29
N LEU A 442 15.69 -4.71 -17.05
CA LEU A 442 16.23 -5.97 -16.55
C LEU A 442 15.66 -7.16 -17.31
N MET A 443 14.32 -7.26 -17.43
CA MET A 443 13.65 -8.36 -18.12
C MET A 443 13.97 -8.38 -19.62
N GLN A 444 14.06 -7.20 -20.27
CA GLN A 444 14.41 -7.10 -21.69
C GLN A 444 15.87 -7.53 -21.98
N LYS A 445 16.78 -7.32 -21.00
CA LYS A 445 18.17 -7.80 -21.08
C LYS A 445 18.26 -9.31 -20.97
N GLU A 446 17.40 -9.93 -20.18
CA GLU A 446 17.35 -11.38 -19.99
C GLU A 446 16.68 -12.10 -21.17
N ASP A 447 15.61 -11.54 -21.71
CA ASP A 447 14.88 -12.05 -22.88
C ASP A 447 14.57 -10.89 -23.85
N ALA A 448 15.41 -10.75 -24.86
CA ALA A 448 15.25 -9.70 -25.89
C ALA A 448 13.97 -9.88 -26.73
N GLY A 449 13.39 -11.09 -26.77
CA GLY A 449 12.16 -11.40 -27.50
C GLY A 449 10.88 -11.11 -26.72
N LEU A 450 10.96 -10.88 -25.43
CA LEU A 450 9.81 -10.64 -24.57
C LEU A 450 9.12 -9.31 -24.90
N SER A 451 7.85 -9.37 -25.25
CA SER A 451 7.03 -8.15 -25.43
C SER A 451 6.67 -7.56 -24.06
N ILE A 452 7.20 -6.37 -23.75
CA ILE A 452 6.96 -5.68 -22.48
C ILE A 452 6.11 -4.44 -22.69
N ILE A 453 5.01 -4.33 -21.94
CA ILE A 453 4.06 -3.23 -21.97
C ILE A 453 4.10 -2.45 -20.66
N ARG A 454 4.02 -1.14 -20.75
CA ARG A 454 3.95 -0.18 -19.66
C ARG A 454 2.69 0.66 -19.83
N PRO A 455 1.54 0.19 -19.32
CA PRO A 455 0.27 0.85 -19.60
C PRO A 455 0.21 2.25 -18.97
N ALA A 456 -0.46 3.15 -19.67
CA ALA A 456 -0.91 4.42 -19.12
C ALA A 456 -2.35 4.31 -18.60
N LEU A 457 -2.75 5.23 -17.72
CA LEU A 457 -4.09 5.28 -17.18
C LEU A 457 -5.14 5.43 -18.29
N GLY A 458 -6.12 4.52 -18.30
CA GLY A 458 -7.19 4.46 -19.31
C GLY A 458 -6.79 3.79 -20.63
N GLU A 459 -5.58 3.26 -20.75
CA GLU A 459 -5.23 2.46 -21.94
C GLU A 459 -5.91 1.11 -21.94
N THR A 460 -6.38 0.70 -23.11
CA THR A 460 -6.97 -0.61 -23.38
C THR A 460 -6.10 -1.40 -24.33
N TYR A 461 -5.88 -2.66 -24.02
CA TYR A 461 -5.14 -3.61 -24.85
C TYR A 461 -6.01 -4.80 -25.25
N GLY A 462 -5.97 -5.16 -26.52
CA GLY A 462 -6.56 -6.40 -27.03
C GLY A 462 -5.63 -7.56 -26.80
N LEU A 463 -6.18 -8.66 -26.28
CA LEU A 463 -5.49 -9.88 -25.92
C LEU A 463 -5.97 -11.02 -26.81
N ALA A 464 -5.02 -11.83 -27.32
CA ALA A 464 -5.30 -13.03 -28.10
C ALA A 464 -4.32 -14.15 -27.71
N PRO A 465 -4.72 -15.43 -27.78
CA PRO A 465 -3.85 -16.54 -27.40
C PRO A 465 -2.51 -16.53 -28.15
N GLY A 466 -1.40 -16.58 -27.44
CA GLY A 466 -0.05 -16.68 -27.99
C GLY A 466 0.43 -15.46 -28.80
N ALA A 467 -0.25 -14.32 -28.76
CA ALA A 467 0.09 -13.12 -29.53
C ALA A 467 0.42 -11.93 -28.60
N PRO A 468 1.35 -11.04 -28.98
CA PRO A 468 1.60 -9.81 -28.24
C PRO A 468 0.33 -8.96 -28.09
N ALA A 469 0.13 -8.36 -26.92
CA ALA A 469 -1.00 -7.47 -26.67
C ALA A 469 -0.96 -6.26 -27.61
N LYS A 470 -2.12 -5.88 -28.12
CA LYS A 470 -2.25 -4.78 -29.07
C LYS A 470 -3.00 -3.62 -28.44
N ARG A 471 -2.39 -2.44 -28.35
CA ARG A 471 -3.07 -1.25 -27.86
C ARG A 471 -4.26 -0.89 -28.76
N LEU A 472 -5.44 -0.74 -28.16
CA LEU A 472 -6.70 -0.39 -28.80
C LEU A 472 -7.04 1.09 -28.63
N THR A 473 -6.84 1.61 -27.40
CA THR A 473 -7.10 3.01 -27.06
C THR A 473 -5.88 3.65 -26.44
N THR A 474 -5.71 4.94 -26.69
CA THR A 474 -4.71 5.77 -25.98
C THR A 474 -5.27 6.16 -24.61
N GLY A 475 -4.40 6.17 -23.60
CA GLY A 475 -4.78 6.54 -22.25
C GLY A 475 -5.10 8.03 -22.07
N ARG A 476 -5.42 8.39 -20.84
CA ARG A 476 -5.71 9.76 -20.40
C ARG A 476 -4.41 10.54 -20.24
N THR A 477 -3.92 11.15 -21.32
CA THR A 477 -2.68 11.95 -21.33
C THR A 477 -2.80 13.24 -20.49
N ASP A 478 -4.03 13.77 -20.31
CA ASP A 478 -4.33 14.93 -19.48
C ASP A 478 -3.94 14.72 -18.00
N ILE A 479 -4.16 13.52 -17.48
CA ILE A 479 -3.83 13.18 -16.09
C ILE A 479 -2.32 12.94 -15.93
N GLN A 480 -1.68 12.25 -16.88
CA GLN A 480 -0.23 12.08 -16.87
C GLN A 480 0.52 13.40 -16.90
N GLN A 481 0.07 14.34 -17.73
CA GLN A 481 0.63 15.69 -17.78
C GLN A 481 0.41 16.45 -16.47
N ALA A 482 -0.79 16.33 -15.87
CA ALA A 482 -1.09 16.96 -14.58
C ALA A 482 -0.27 16.35 -13.42
N MET A 483 -0.01 15.03 -13.44
CA MET A 483 0.85 14.37 -12.45
C MET A 483 2.33 14.76 -12.62
N GLY A 484 2.81 14.89 -13.86
CA GLY A 484 4.18 15.30 -14.18
C GLY A 484 4.50 16.77 -13.85
N HIS A 485 3.48 17.59 -13.55
CA HIS A 485 3.62 19.01 -13.22
C HIS A 485 3.08 19.38 -11.83
N ASP A 486 2.82 18.40 -10.97
CA ASP A 486 2.47 18.69 -9.57
C ASP A 486 3.71 19.21 -8.84
N TRP A 487 3.78 20.55 -8.68
CA TRP A 487 4.90 21.21 -8.00
C TRP A 487 5.16 20.64 -6.59
N GLN A 488 4.18 19.98 -5.96
CA GLN A 488 4.35 19.33 -4.67
C GLN A 488 5.18 18.06 -4.78
N ASN A 489 5.03 17.30 -5.88
CA ASN A 489 5.88 16.15 -6.17
C ASN A 489 7.30 16.60 -6.56
N ASP A 490 7.41 17.64 -7.40
CA ASP A 490 8.70 18.25 -7.75
C ASP A 490 9.41 18.81 -6.50
N TYR A 491 8.67 19.47 -5.60
CA TYR A 491 9.19 19.93 -4.33
C TYR A 491 9.63 18.77 -3.43
N ALA A 492 8.83 17.71 -3.36
CA ALA A 492 9.16 16.54 -2.54
C ALA A 492 10.40 15.80 -3.09
N ALA A 493 10.50 15.64 -4.40
CA ALA A 493 11.69 15.09 -5.07
C ALA A 493 12.91 15.98 -4.83
N PHE A 494 12.77 17.29 -5.03
CA PHE A 494 13.83 18.27 -4.78
C PHE A 494 14.26 18.27 -3.30
N ALA A 495 13.33 18.26 -2.35
CA ALA A 495 13.63 18.23 -0.94
C ALA A 495 14.33 16.92 -0.52
N ALA A 496 13.98 15.78 -1.14
CA ALA A 496 14.62 14.49 -0.89
C ALA A 496 16.09 14.47 -1.37
N THR A 497 16.38 15.06 -2.53
CA THR A 497 17.73 15.10 -3.11
C THR A 497 18.59 16.24 -2.55
N LEU A 498 17.97 17.33 -2.11
CA LEU A 498 18.66 18.56 -1.68
C LEU A 498 19.68 18.32 -0.56
N LYS A 499 19.36 17.47 0.40
CA LYS A 499 20.26 17.14 1.50
C LYS A 499 21.51 16.40 1.00
N ASP A 500 21.32 15.47 0.08
CA ASP A 500 22.40 14.69 -0.52
C ASP A 500 23.26 15.59 -1.41
N GLU A 501 22.67 16.43 -2.24
CA GLU A 501 23.38 17.40 -3.07
C GLU A 501 24.19 18.39 -2.21
N LEU A 502 23.60 18.94 -1.14
CA LEU A 502 24.31 19.79 -0.20
C LEU A 502 25.44 19.05 0.54
N SER A 503 25.27 17.75 0.81
CA SER A 503 26.31 16.95 1.46
C SER A 503 27.55 16.73 0.58
N HIS A 504 27.39 16.69 -0.74
CA HIS A 504 28.46 16.55 -1.72
C HIS A 504 29.29 17.83 -1.90
N ILE A 505 28.79 19.00 -1.47
CA ILE A 505 29.57 20.25 -1.49
C ILE A 505 30.64 20.18 -0.40
N LYS A 506 31.91 20.17 -0.82
CA LYS A 506 33.08 20.11 0.10
C LYS A 506 33.32 21.49 0.71
N GLY A 507 32.85 21.76 1.86
CA GLY A 507 33.14 23.01 2.59
C GLY A 507 31.89 23.65 3.18
N GLN A 508 31.96 24.02 4.46
CA GLN A 508 30.82 24.61 5.19
C GLN A 508 30.42 25.97 4.61
N ALA A 509 31.37 26.81 4.22
CA ALA A 509 31.11 28.14 3.64
C ALA A 509 30.46 28.05 2.24
N GLU A 510 30.77 27.01 1.46
CA GLU A 510 30.18 26.77 0.15
C GLU A 510 28.74 26.24 0.25
N ARG A 511 28.49 25.35 1.21
CA ARG A 511 27.12 24.90 1.54
C ARG A 511 26.24 26.06 2.00
N GLN A 512 26.79 26.95 2.84
CA GLN A 512 26.07 28.13 3.31
C GLN A 512 25.70 29.06 2.13
N ARG A 513 26.64 29.31 1.23
CA ARG A 513 26.40 30.12 0.01
C ARG A 513 25.35 29.51 -0.91
N ALA A 514 25.35 28.18 -1.06
CA ALA A 514 24.33 27.46 -1.85
C ALA A 514 22.92 27.63 -1.24
N ILE A 515 22.80 27.48 0.08
CA ILE A 515 21.53 27.69 0.79
C ILE A 515 21.05 29.15 0.66
N GLU A 516 21.94 30.13 0.75
CA GLU A 516 21.61 31.56 0.62
C GLU A 516 21.19 31.91 -0.83
N ALA A 517 21.82 31.26 -1.83
CA ALA A 517 21.44 31.44 -3.23
C ALA A 517 20.02 30.90 -3.46
N MET A 518 19.69 29.70 -2.97
CA MET A 518 18.33 29.14 -3.06
C MET A 518 17.29 30.04 -2.37
N ARG A 519 17.58 30.56 -1.18
CA ARG A 519 16.67 31.51 -0.51
C ARG A 519 16.44 32.76 -1.31
N ARG A 520 17.45 33.30 -2.00
CA ARG A 520 17.32 34.48 -2.88
C ARG A 520 16.40 34.21 -4.06
N VAL A 521 16.58 33.05 -4.72
CA VAL A 521 15.71 32.64 -5.84
C VAL A 521 14.26 32.53 -5.41
N LEU A 522 14.01 31.91 -4.25
CA LEU A 522 12.65 31.75 -3.71
C LEU A 522 12.02 33.11 -3.32
N SER A 523 12.82 34.06 -2.76
CA SER A 523 12.29 35.40 -2.45
C SER A 523 12.00 36.25 -3.69
N GLN A 524 12.74 36.06 -4.78
CA GLN A 524 12.47 36.72 -6.07
C GLN A 524 11.23 36.18 -6.78
N ALA A 525 10.86 34.93 -6.55
CA ALA A 525 9.66 34.32 -7.12
C ALA A 525 8.35 34.71 -6.34
N GLN A 526 8.46 35.38 -5.20
CA GLN A 526 7.32 35.86 -4.38
C GLN A 526 6.94 37.32 -4.68
N GLY A 527 7.69 38.05 -5.48
CA GLY A 527 7.44 39.43 -5.90
C GLY A 527 7.04 39.48 -7.36
#